data_357194a3df296a1fe6c876dea8d5540f
#
_entry.id   357194a3df296a1fe6c876dea8d5540f
#
_cell.length_a   1.000
_cell.length_b   1.000
_cell.length_c   1.000
_cell.angle_alpha   90.00
_cell.angle_beta   90.00
_cell.angle_gamma   90.00
#
_symmetry.space_group_name_H-M   'P 1'
#
loop_
_entity.id
_entity.type
_entity.pdbx_description
1 polymer ?
#
loop_
_entity_poly.entity_id
_entity_poly.type
_entity_poly.pdbx_seq_one_letter_code
_entity_poly.pdbx_strand_id
1 'polypeptide(L)'
;LLLSHCARDALVDSKERFNPPKCAPHTREAIQKEIIDWINLRILSGLVMWLTGSAGAGKSAIAQTIAERFNDEKTPSASFFFSRISASPTRVDGDRLIPTIIYQLCLLLPEYRETVMKKLMKDPNVFQRSRDAQMAALFTKPLQQFSLRRFFREIRNPRPIPLLIIVDGLDECSDPQVQCDLLRIIADAAASIRRRPIRFLIASRPEAHITRTFDQHPTFHQNRLRRINLDNDPEASMAILTFLRQEFRKIHESHPLRFHLDPFWPSQEILDLLVLKSSPQFVLASTAMLYIASPKHQPMERLAAVLNVLNTPTSSSIDRPLSKVGYPLYVHLWQR
;
A
#
# COMPACT_ATOMS: atom_id res chain seq x y z
N LEU A 1 22.24 -17.10 -0.40
CA LEU A 1 22.61 -15.95 -1.25
C LEU A 1 21.43 -14.97 -1.49
N LEU A 2 20.33 -15.38 -2.13
CA LEU A 2 19.18 -14.48 -2.39
C LEU A 2 18.58 -13.90 -1.08
N LEU A 3 18.36 -14.75 -0.09
CA LEU A 3 17.72 -14.36 1.18
C LEU A 3 18.51 -13.31 1.98
N SER A 4 19.83 -13.25 1.88
CA SER A 4 20.64 -12.23 2.57
C SER A 4 20.45 -10.82 1.98
N HIS A 5 19.93 -10.73 0.76
CA HIS A 5 19.62 -9.46 0.08
C HIS A 5 18.14 -9.06 0.17
N CYS A 6 17.28 -9.91 0.78
CA CYS A 6 15.85 -9.62 0.90
C CYS A 6 15.51 -8.84 2.17
N ALA A 7 14.48 -8.00 2.10
CA ALA A 7 13.77 -7.43 3.24
C ALA A 7 12.56 -8.31 3.56
N ARG A 8 12.73 -9.31 4.42
CA ARG A 8 11.65 -10.25 4.78
C ARG A 8 10.55 -9.59 5.60
N ASP A 9 10.86 -8.53 6.27
CA ASP A 9 9.97 -7.68 7.04
C ASP A 9 9.10 -6.75 6.17
N ALA A 10 9.40 -6.65 4.87
CA ALA A 10 8.61 -5.90 3.89
C ALA A 10 7.54 -6.75 3.17
N LEU A 11 7.41 -8.03 3.51
CA LEU A 11 6.40 -8.94 2.91
C LEU A 11 4.99 -8.65 3.47
N VAL A 12 3.96 -9.01 2.70
CA VAL A 12 2.54 -8.79 3.08
C VAL A 12 2.17 -9.43 4.42
N ASP A 13 2.70 -10.62 4.69
CA ASP A 13 2.41 -11.47 5.85
C ASP A 13 3.54 -11.52 6.88
N SER A 14 4.48 -10.57 6.82
CA SER A 14 5.57 -10.50 7.80
C SER A 14 5.06 -10.25 9.21
N LYS A 15 5.61 -10.99 10.19
CA LYS A 15 5.28 -10.79 11.61
C LYS A 15 5.65 -9.38 12.13
N GLU A 16 6.64 -8.72 11.52
CA GLU A 16 7.03 -7.33 11.82
C GLU A 16 5.97 -6.31 11.34
N ARG A 17 5.07 -6.75 10.48
CA ARG A 17 3.89 -5.99 10.04
C ARG A 17 2.63 -6.42 10.81
N PHE A 18 2.78 -6.72 12.09
CA PHE A 18 1.65 -7.11 12.94
C PHE A 18 0.52 -6.07 12.84
N ASN A 19 -0.69 -6.56 12.52
CA ASN A 19 -1.89 -5.73 12.34
C ASN A 19 -1.70 -4.55 11.35
N PRO A 20 -1.26 -4.81 10.10
CA PRO A 20 -1.06 -3.75 9.12
C PRO A 20 -2.39 -3.04 8.82
N PRO A 21 -2.36 -1.75 8.42
CA PRO A 21 -3.57 -1.03 8.07
C PRO A 21 -4.27 -1.71 6.89
N LYS A 22 -5.60 -1.91 7.01
CA LYS A 22 -6.47 -2.51 5.98
C LYS A 22 -7.70 -1.64 5.77
N CYS A 23 -8.32 -1.78 4.60
CA CYS A 23 -9.64 -1.19 4.40
C CYS A 23 -10.64 -1.87 5.35
N ALA A 24 -11.41 -1.06 6.05
CA ALA A 24 -12.54 -1.58 6.81
C ALA A 24 -13.60 -2.16 5.83
N PRO A 25 -14.42 -3.13 6.26
CA PRO A 25 -15.48 -3.66 5.42
C PRO A 25 -16.33 -2.54 4.81
N HIS A 26 -16.70 -2.70 3.55
CA HIS A 26 -17.52 -1.71 2.81
C HIS A 26 -16.92 -0.31 2.69
N THR A 27 -15.59 -0.19 2.78
CA THR A 27 -14.89 1.08 2.51
C THR A 27 -14.00 0.98 1.28
N ARG A 28 -13.91 2.06 0.51
CA ARG A 28 -13.07 2.14 -0.70
C ARG A 28 -13.37 1.04 -1.74
N GLU A 29 -14.61 0.51 -1.78
CA GLU A 29 -14.98 -0.60 -2.67
C GLU A 29 -14.84 -0.23 -4.15
N ALA A 30 -15.23 0.99 -4.53
CA ALA A 30 -15.10 1.47 -5.91
C ALA A 30 -13.64 1.48 -6.37
N ILE A 31 -12.73 1.98 -5.53
CA ILE A 31 -11.29 2.01 -5.83
C ILE A 31 -10.71 0.58 -5.89
N GLN A 32 -11.06 -0.27 -4.93
CA GLN A 32 -10.63 -1.66 -4.94
C GLN A 32 -11.12 -2.37 -6.21
N LYS A 33 -12.38 -2.15 -6.59
CA LYS A 33 -12.95 -2.69 -7.83
C LYS A 33 -12.22 -2.17 -9.06
N GLU A 34 -11.93 -0.87 -9.15
CA GLU A 34 -11.18 -0.28 -10.25
C GLU A 34 -9.78 -0.92 -10.40
N ILE A 35 -9.07 -1.13 -9.27
CA ILE A 35 -7.77 -1.79 -9.26
C ILE A 35 -7.89 -3.23 -9.76
N ILE A 36 -8.88 -3.99 -9.29
CA ILE A 36 -9.09 -5.39 -9.68
C ILE A 36 -9.49 -5.49 -11.15
N ASP A 37 -10.38 -4.63 -11.62
CA ASP A 37 -10.79 -4.56 -13.03
C ASP A 37 -9.57 -4.25 -13.91
N TRP A 38 -8.72 -3.29 -13.51
CA TRP A 38 -7.48 -2.98 -14.21
C TRP A 38 -6.50 -4.15 -14.23
N ILE A 39 -6.31 -4.86 -13.12
CA ILE A 39 -5.44 -6.04 -13.08
C ILE A 39 -5.93 -7.08 -14.09
N ASN A 40 -7.24 -7.29 -14.18
CA ASN A 40 -7.85 -8.31 -15.03
C ASN A 40 -7.96 -7.89 -16.51
N LEU A 41 -7.62 -6.65 -16.87
CA LEU A 41 -7.63 -6.23 -18.27
C LEU A 41 -6.64 -7.05 -19.10
N ARG A 42 -7.12 -7.60 -20.21
CA ARG A 42 -6.31 -8.40 -21.16
C ARG A 42 -5.40 -7.56 -22.05
N ILE A 43 -5.51 -6.25 -22.00
CA ILE A 43 -4.80 -5.32 -22.88
C ILE A 43 -3.40 -5.07 -22.32
N LEU A 44 -2.39 -5.02 -23.18
CA LEU A 44 -1.00 -4.70 -22.82
C LEU A 44 -0.77 -3.19 -22.55
N SER A 45 -1.83 -2.40 -22.52
CA SER A 45 -1.82 -1.01 -22.08
C SER A 45 -2.05 -0.91 -20.56
N GLY A 46 -1.55 0.14 -19.92
CA GLY A 46 -1.73 0.38 -18.50
C GLY A 46 -1.04 -0.69 -17.64
N LEU A 47 0.24 -0.95 -17.89
CA LEU A 47 1.01 -1.97 -17.17
C LEU A 47 1.37 -1.53 -15.74
N VAL A 48 1.34 -0.24 -15.49
CA VAL A 48 1.63 0.38 -14.19
C VAL A 48 0.41 1.18 -13.73
N MET A 49 0.02 1.00 -12.49
CA MET A 49 -0.96 1.86 -11.82
C MET A 49 -0.28 2.59 -10.67
N TRP A 50 -0.42 3.90 -10.64
CA TRP A 50 0.03 4.75 -9.55
C TRP A 50 -1.13 5.15 -8.66
N LEU A 51 -1.16 4.59 -7.45
CA LEU A 51 -2.07 4.96 -6.38
C LEU A 51 -1.41 6.09 -5.58
N THR A 52 -1.89 7.31 -5.79
CA THR A 52 -1.30 8.50 -5.18
C THR A 52 -2.26 9.18 -4.21
N GLY A 53 -1.73 10.04 -3.36
CA GLY A 53 -2.49 10.83 -2.39
C GLY A 53 -1.62 11.27 -1.23
N SER A 54 -2.14 12.20 -0.46
CA SER A 54 -1.48 12.75 0.74
C SER A 54 -1.20 11.70 1.81
N ALA A 55 -0.44 12.10 2.85
CA ALA A 55 -0.24 11.23 4.01
C ALA A 55 -1.59 10.91 4.67
N GLY A 56 -1.82 9.62 4.97
CA GLY A 56 -3.06 9.20 5.64
C GLY A 56 -4.28 9.04 4.74
N ALA A 57 -4.16 9.22 3.42
CA ALA A 57 -5.25 9.00 2.46
C ALA A 57 -5.70 7.53 2.34
N GLY A 58 -4.95 6.57 2.90
CA GLY A 58 -5.32 5.16 2.91
C GLY A 58 -4.63 4.30 1.84
N LYS A 59 -3.57 4.79 1.17
CA LYS A 59 -2.82 4.07 0.14
C LYS A 59 -2.38 2.68 0.59
N SER A 60 -1.68 2.62 1.72
CA SER A 60 -1.17 1.35 2.27
C SER A 60 -2.27 0.40 2.72
N ALA A 61 -3.41 0.91 3.18
CA ALA A 61 -4.56 0.09 3.52
C ALA A 61 -5.16 -0.57 2.27
N ILE A 62 -5.28 0.17 1.17
CA ILE A 62 -5.74 -0.37 -0.12
C ILE A 62 -4.73 -1.40 -0.65
N ALA A 63 -3.42 -1.04 -0.67
CA ALA A 63 -2.36 -1.94 -1.14
C ALA A 63 -2.32 -3.26 -0.34
N GLN A 64 -2.46 -3.19 1.00
CA GLN A 64 -2.54 -4.35 1.88
C GLN A 64 -3.77 -5.21 1.57
N THR A 65 -4.96 -4.59 1.46
CA THR A 65 -6.20 -5.30 1.17
C THR A 65 -6.14 -6.04 -0.16
N ILE A 66 -5.59 -5.40 -1.20
CA ILE A 66 -5.38 -6.04 -2.51
C ILE A 66 -4.36 -7.19 -2.41
N ALA A 67 -3.24 -6.98 -1.71
CA ALA A 67 -2.21 -8.00 -1.56
C ALA A 67 -2.74 -9.26 -0.83
N GLU A 68 -3.47 -9.07 0.28
CA GLU A 68 -4.09 -10.18 1.02
C GLU A 68 -5.10 -10.93 0.18
N ARG A 69 -5.99 -10.21 -0.51
CA ARG A 69 -6.97 -10.83 -1.40
C ARG A 69 -6.31 -11.71 -2.45
N PHE A 70 -5.23 -11.25 -3.09
CA PHE A 70 -4.50 -12.04 -4.09
C PHE A 70 -3.80 -13.25 -3.47
N ASN A 71 -3.30 -13.12 -2.24
CA ASN A 71 -2.71 -14.22 -1.50
C ASN A 71 -3.75 -15.30 -1.15
N ASP A 72 -4.93 -14.89 -0.67
CA ASP A 72 -6.04 -15.79 -0.32
C ASP A 72 -6.60 -16.51 -1.55
N GLU A 73 -6.73 -15.82 -2.67
CA GLU A 73 -7.15 -16.37 -3.96
C GLU A 73 -6.05 -17.21 -4.64
N LYS A 74 -4.87 -17.35 -4.02
CA LYS A 74 -3.68 -18.02 -4.58
C LYS A 74 -3.30 -17.49 -5.97
N THR A 75 -3.58 -16.22 -6.21
CA THR A 75 -3.23 -15.54 -7.45
C THR A 75 -1.76 -15.09 -7.39
N PRO A 76 -0.96 -15.29 -8.45
CA PRO A 76 0.45 -14.93 -8.41
C PRO A 76 0.66 -13.44 -8.14
N SER A 77 1.19 -13.12 -6.98
CA SER A 77 1.53 -11.76 -6.59
C SER A 77 2.81 -11.73 -5.77
N ALA A 78 3.52 -10.59 -5.84
CA ALA A 78 4.63 -10.29 -4.96
C ALA A 78 4.51 -8.84 -4.48
N SER A 79 4.96 -8.56 -3.27
CA SER A 79 4.78 -7.25 -2.66
C SER A 79 6.02 -6.78 -1.91
N PHE A 80 6.18 -5.46 -1.84
CA PHE A 80 7.17 -4.81 -1.00
C PHE A 80 6.53 -3.57 -0.36
N PHE A 81 6.60 -3.51 0.96
CA PHE A 81 6.04 -2.42 1.75
C PHE A 81 7.16 -1.62 2.40
N PHE A 82 7.53 -0.51 1.80
CA PHE A 82 8.46 0.44 2.41
C PHE A 82 7.89 1.02 3.71
N SER A 83 8.76 1.39 4.66
CA SER A 83 8.32 2.08 5.88
C SER A 83 9.49 2.77 6.59
N ARG A 84 9.38 4.10 6.74
CA ARG A 84 10.31 4.90 7.56
C ARG A 84 10.03 4.77 9.06
N ILE A 85 8.82 4.37 9.43
CA ILE A 85 8.42 4.25 10.84
C ILE A 85 8.91 2.91 11.42
N SER A 86 9.17 1.93 10.56
CA SER A 86 9.70 0.64 10.99
C SER A 86 11.09 0.81 11.63
N ALA A 87 11.32 0.09 12.74
CA ALA A 87 12.65 -0.01 13.34
C ALA A 87 13.67 -0.74 12.44
N SER A 88 13.20 -1.39 11.38
CA SER A 88 14.05 -2.15 10.47
C SER A 88 14.61 -1.28 9.34
N PRO A 89 15.94 -1.20 9.20
CA PRO A 89 16.57 -0.45 8.12
C PRO A 89 16.34 -1.06 6.73
N THR A 90 15.94 -2.31 6.65
CA THR A 90 15.72 -3.02 5.37
C THR A 90 14.49 -2.51 4.63
N ARG A 91 13.51 -1.95 5.35
CA ARG A 91 12.27 -1.42 4.78
C ARG A 91 12.37 0.00 4.19
N VAL A 92 13.51 0.65 4.32
CA VAL A 92 13.80 1.94 3.66
C VAL A 92 14.85 1.80 2.57
N ASP A 93 15.46 0.62 2.45
CA ASP A 93 16.54 0.32 1.53
C ASP A 93 15.98 -0.14 0.17
N GLY A 94 16.12 0.73 -0.85
CA GLY A 94 15.65 0.43 -2.21
C GLY A 94 16.40 -0.72 -2.89
N ASP A 95 17.62 -1.06 -2.46
CA ASP A 95 18.37 -2.19 -2.99
C ASP A 95 17.73 -3.55 -2.62
N ARG A 96 16.88 -3.57 -1.60
CA ARG A 96 16.15 -4.75 -1.16
C ARG A 96 14.91 -5.07 -1.99
N LEU A 97 14.37 -4.09 -2.73
CA LEU A 97 13.11 -4.26 -3.50
C LEU A 97 13.23 -5.42 -4.49
N ILE A 98 14.20 -5.36 -5.40
CA ILE A 98 14.35 -6.34 -6.49
C ILE A 98 14.59 -7.75 -5.94
N PRO A 99 15.56 -7.99 -5.05
CA PRO A 99 15.76 -9.32 -4.47
C PRO A 99 14.54 -9.87 -3.75
N THR A 100 13.80 -9.01 -3.02
CA THR A 100 12.60 -9.42 -2.28
C THR A 100 11.45 -9.84 -3.20
N ILE A 101 11.23 -9.13 -4.30
CA ILE A 101 10.25 -9.52 -5.32
C ILE A 101 10.66 -10.85 -5.98
N ILE A 102 11.93 -10.98 -6.38
CA ILE A 102 12.46 -12.22 -6.99
C ILE A 102 12.29 -13.41 -6.05
N TYR A 103 12.57 -13.24 -4.75
CA TYR A 103 12.38 -14.28 -3.75
C TYR A 103 10.93 -14.81 -3.73
N GLN A 104 9.95 -13.90 -3.66
CA GLN A 104 8.54 -14.27 -3.66
C GLN A 104 8.15 -15.00 -4.96
N LEU A 105 8.62 -14.50 -6.11
CA LEU A 105 8.38 -15.18 -7.39
C LEU A 105 9.01 -16.58 -7.46
N CYS A 106 10.17 -16.77 -6.86
CA CYS A 106 10.79 -18.11 -6.75
C CYS A 106 9.98 -19.08 -5.88
N LEU A 107 9.26 -18.59 -4.87
CA LEU A 107 8.36 -19.41 -4.07
C LEU A 107 7.08 -19.80 -4.86
N LEU A 108 6.56 -18.88 -5.65
CA LEU A 108 5.31 -19.03 -6.39
C LEU A 108 5.46 -19.83 -7.70
N LEU A 109 6.62 -19.71 -8.36
CA LEU A 109 6.84 -20.17 -9.73
C LEU A 109 8.05 -21.13 -9.81
N PRO A 110 7.87 -22.45 -9.72
CA PRO A 110 8.99 -23.42 -9.67
C PRO A 110 9.96 -23.34 -10.86
N GLU A 111 9.45 -23.24 -12.10
CA GLU A 111 10.31 -23.10 -13.29
C GLU A 111 11.10 -21.79 -13.32
N TYR A 112 10.47 -20.70 -12.84
CA TYR A 112 11.16 -19.41 -12.68
C TYR A 112 12.28 -19.55 -11.65
N ARG A 113 12.01 -20.19 -10.51
CA ARG A 113 13.02 -20.48 -9.48
C ARG A 113 14.21 -21.21 -10.06
N GLU A 114 14.00 -22.27 -10.84
CA GLU A 114 15.10 -23.01 -11.49
C GLU A 114 15.96 -22.09 -12.37
N THR A 115 15.31 -21.25 -13.16
CA THR A 115 16.01 -20.30 -14.04
C THR A 115 16.81 -19.28 -13.24
N VAL A 116 16.25 -18.72 -12.18
CA VAL A 116 16.94 -17.77 -11.28
C VAL A 116 18.10 -18.48 -10.56
N MET A 117 17.89 -19.68 -10.04
CA MET A 117 18.95 -20.43 -9.34
C MET A 117 20.13 -20.73 -10.26
N LYS A 118 19.90 -21.15 -11.51
CA LYS A 118 20.96 -21.34 -12.50
C LYS A 118 21.76 -20.04 -12.75
N LYS A 119 21.06 -18.89 -12.77
CA LYS A 119 21.72 -17.58 -12.90
C LYS A 119 22.57 -17.22 -11.70
N LEU A 120 22.07 -17.44 -10.49
CA LEU A 120 22.78 -17.15 -9.24
C LEU A 120 24.01 -18.06 -9.06
N MET A 121 23.93 -19.32 -9.52
CA MET A 121 25.07 -20.23 -9.51
C MET A 121 26.16 -19.80 -10.51
N LYS A 122 25.75 -19.28 -11.68
CA LYS A 122 26.68 -18.79 -12.70
C LYS A 122 27.30 -17.43 -12.35
N ASP A 123 26.56 -16.57 -11.64
CA ASP A 123 26.99 -15.23 -11.27
C ASP A 123 26.57 -14.93 -9.82
N PRO A 124 27.36 -15.39 -8.84
CA PRO A 124 27.09 -15.13 -7.42
C PRO A 124 27.11 -13.65 -7.04
N ASN A 125 27.82 -12.82 -7.82
CA ASN A 125 27.98 -11.41 -7.56
C ASN A 125 26.91 -10.52 -8.22
N VAL A 126 25.82 -11.10 -8.73
CA VAL A 126 24.75 -10.36 -9.40
C VAL A 126 24.17 -9.24 -8.53
N PHE A 127 24.09 -9.43 -7.21
CA PHE A 127 23.59 -8.44 -6.26
C PHE A 127 24.57 -7.28 -5.98
N GLN A 128 25.81 -7.35 -6.46
CA GLN A 128 26.77 -6.25 -6.44
C GLN A 128 26.70 -5.38 -7.71
N ARG A 129 25.86 -5.77 -8.67
CA ARG A 129 25.65 -5.00 -9.91
C ARG A 129 24.59 -3.93 -9.70
N SER A 130 24.48 -3.04 -10.71
CA SER A 130 23.41 -2.03 -10.73
C SER A 130 22.02 -2.67 -10.65
N ARG A 131 21.05 -1.93 -10.14
CA ARG A 131 19.63 -2.36 -10.05
C ARG A 131 19.05 -2.76 -11.40
N ASP A 132 19.42 -2.04 -12.47
CA ASP A 132 19.03 -2.38 -13.86
C ASP A 132 19.56 -3.74 -14.26
N ALA A 133 20.84 -4.02 -13.98
CA ALA A 133 21.45 -5.31 -14.29
C ALA A 133 20.80 -6.46 -13.49
N GLN A 134 20.49 -6.24 -12.20
CA GLN A 134 19.77 -7.19 -11.37
C GLN A 134 18.36 -7.45 -11.94
N MET A 135 17.59 -6.40 -12.23
CA MET A 135 16.24 -6.50 -12.80
C MET A 135 16.26 -7.24 -14.14
N ALA A 136 17.21 -6.89 -15.02
CA ALA A 136 17.35 -7.56 -16.30
C ALA A 136 17.73 -9.04 -16.16
N ALA A 137 18.70 -9.37 -15.29
CA ALA A 137 19.23 -10.73 -15.17
C ALA A 137 18.28 -11.68 -14.44
N LEU A 138 17.61 -11.20 -13.39
CA LEU A 138 16.85 -12.04 -12.45
C LEU A 138 15.34 -11.93 -12.61
N PHE A 139 14.81 -10.82 -13.17
CA PHE A 139 13.38 -10.62 -13.36
C PHE A 139 12.98 -10.65 -14.84
N THR A 140 13.47 -9.71 -15.64
CA THR A 140 12.98 -9.49 -17.01
C THR A 140 13.29 -10.67 -17.93
N LYS A 141 14.56 -11.07 -18.06
CA LYS A 141 14.96 -12.18 -18.93
C LYS A 141 14.37 -13.53 -18.52
N PRO A 142 14.39 -13.93 -17.24
CA PRO A 142 13.72 -15.16 -16.80
C PRO A 142 12.22 -15.15 -17.12
N LEU A 143 11.51 -14.07 -16.86
CA LEU A 143 10.08 -13.97 -17.14
C LEU A 143 9.75 -13.96 -18.64
N GLN A 144 10.61 -13.45 -19.49
CA GLN A 144 10.46 -13.54 -20.95
C GLN A 144 10.57 -14.99 -21.47
N GLN A 145 11.42 -15.79 -20.85
CA GLN A 145 11.68 -17.18 -21.22
C GLN A 145 10.64 -18.15 -20.63
N PHE A 146 10.03 -17.77 -19.52
CA PHE A 146 9.11 -18.59 -18.74
C PHE A 146 7.74 -18.73 -19.42
N SER A 147 7.18 -19.95 -19.49
CA SER A 147 5.86 -20.21 -20.06
C SER A 147 4.76 -20.22 -18.99
N LEU A 148 4.15 -19.05 -18.73
CA LEU A 148 3.00 -18.96 -17.80
C LEU A 148 1.82 -19.86 -18.22
N ARG A 149 1.69 -20.24 -19.51
CA ARG A 149 0.63 -21.15 -19.96
C ARG A 149 0.68 -22.51 -19.26
N ARG A 150 1.90 -22.99 -18.96
CA ARG A 150 2.08 -24.26 -18.24
C ARG A 150 1.68 -24.14 -16.79
N PHE A 151 2.08 -23.03 -16.14
CA PHE A 151 1.69 -22.73 -14.76
C PHE A 151 0.16 -22.64 -14.59
N PHE A 152 -0.53 -21.88 -15.46
CA PHE A 152 -2.00 -21.77 -15.39
C PHE A 152 -2.73 -23.08 -15.72
N ARG A 153 -2.14 -23.96 -16.53
CA ARG A 153 -2.69 -25.29 -16.78
C ARG A 153 -2.62 -26.18 -15.53
N GLU A 154 -1.57 -26.05 -14.74
CA GLU A 154 -1.42 -26.78 -13.47
C GLU A 154 -2.42 -26.34 -12.40
N ILE A 155 -2.77 -25.04 -12.36
CA ILE A 155 -3.76 -24.50 -11.40
C ILE A 155 -5.22 -24.72 -11.86
N ARG A 156 -5.45 -25.39 -13.01
CA ARG A 156 -6.78 -25.56 -13.62
C ARG A 156 -7.54 -24.24 -13.86
N ASN A 157 -6.86 -23.11 -13.99
CA ASN A 157 -7.50 -21.85 -14.30
C ASN A 157 -7.42 -21.57 -15.81
N PRO A 158 -8.55 -21.54 -16.54
CA PRO A 158 -8.57 -21.32 -17.99
C PRO A 158 -8.21 -19.87 -18.38
N ARG A 159 -8.10 -18.97 -17.40
CA ARG A 159 -7.81 -17.55 -17.64
C ARG A 159 -6.38 -17.23 -17.20
N PRO A 160 -5.51 -16.69 -18.07
CA PRO A 160 -4.21 -16.19 -17.66
C PRO A 160 -4.42 -14.99 -16.73
N ILE A 161 -4.23 -15.21 -15.43
CA ILE A 161 -4.27 -14.15 -14.43
C ILE A 161 -2.93 -13.39 -14.50
N PRO A 162 -2.94 -12.05 -14.52
CA PRO A 162 -1.73 -11.25 -14.51
C PRO A 162 -0.89 -11.51 -13.25
N LEU A 163 0.43 -11.49 -13.40
CA LEU A 163 1.33 -11.40 -12.27
C LEU A 163 1.26 -9.98 -11.69
N LEU A 164 0.86 -9.86 -10.44
CA LEU A 164 0.77 -8.58 -9.74
C LEU A 164 2.02 -8.32 -8.89
N ILE A 165 2.63 -7.16 -9.08
CA ILE A 165 3.72 -6.66 -8.24
C ILE A 165 3.22 -5.40 -7.53
N ILE A 166 3.23 -5.42 -6.20
CA ILE A 166 2.80 -4.28 -5.37
C ILE A 166 4.04 -3.66 -4.73
N VAL A 167 4.19 -2.35 -4.92
CA VAL A 167 5.22 -1.54 -4.25
C VAL A 167 4.50 -0.45 -3.47
N ASP A 168 4.40 -0.59 -2.16
CA ASP A 168 3.76 0.39 -1.30
C ASP A 168 4.79 1.28 -0.62
N GLY A 169 4.45 2.57 -0.49
CA GLY A 169 5.26 3.54 0.24
C GLY A 169 6.58 3.88 -0.45
N LEU A 170 6.63 3.93 -1.79
CA LEU A 170 7.87 4.22 -2.51
C LEU A 170 8.54 5.52 -2.05
N ASP A 171 7.76 6.54 -1.67
CA ASP A 171 8.24 7.79 -1.07
C ASP A 171 8.93 7.59 0.29
N GLU A 172 8.75 6.44 0.94
CA GLU A 172 9.40 6.08 2.20
C GLU A 172 10.77 5.38 2.02
N CYS A 173 11.18 5.08 0.79
CA CYS A 173 12.57 4.74 0.47
C CYS A 173 13.48 5.91 0.86
N SER A 174 14.66 5.61 1.43
CA SER A 174 15.52 6.62 2.07
C SER A 174 16.06 7.68 1.11
N ASP A 175 16.34 7.30 -0.15
CA ASP A 175 17.02 8.13 -1.14
C ASP A 175 16.05 8.48 -2.29
N PRO A 176 15.74 9.77 -2.52
CA PRO A 176 14.90 10.23 -3.63
C PRO A 176 15.43 9.84 -5.02
N GLN A 177 16.75 9.76 -5.21
CA GLN A 177 17.32 9.33 -6.48
C GLN A 177 17.04 7.84 -6.72
N VAL A 178 17.16 7.02 -5.68
CA VAL A 178 16.81 5.59 -5.73
C VAL A 178 15.32 5.39 -6.06
N GLN A 179 14.43 6.22 -5.50
CA GLN A 179 13.00 6.19 -5.82
C GLN A 179 12.77 6.41 -7.33
N CYS A 180 13.41 7.43 -7.91
CA CYS A 180 13.33 7.69 -9.35
C CYS A 180 13.92 6.55 -10.20
N ASP A 181 15.05 5.99 -9.78
CA ASP A 181 15.71 4.89 -10.50
C ASP A 181 14.83 3.63 -10.47
N LEU A 182 14.24 3.27 -9.34
CA LEU A 182 13.31 2.15 -9.24
C LEU A 182 12.09 2.32 -10.14
N LEU A 183 11.52 3.53 -10.25
CA LEU A 183 10.42 3.81 -11.17
C LEU A 183 10.82 3.60 -12.64
N ARG A 184 12.00 4.08 -13.06
CA ARG A 184 12.51 3.88 -14.42
C ARG A 184 12.72 2.39 -14.72
N ILE A 185 13.38 1.68 -13.81
CA ILE A 185 13.63 0.24 -13.92
C ILE A 185 12.31 -0.56 -14.04
N ILE A 186 11.30 -0.23 -13.25
CA ILE A 186 9.98 -0.85 -13.32
C ILE A 186 9.31 -0.55 -14.64
N ALA A 187 9.39 0.70 -15.13
CA ALA A 187 8.82 1.11 -16.41
C ALA A 187 9.44 0.33 -17.58
N ASP A 188 10.76 0.21 -17.59
CA ASP A 188 11.51 -0.50 -18.64
C ASP A 188 11.26 -2.02 -18.57
N ALA A 189 11.21 -2.59 -17.40
CA ALA A 189 10.84 -4.00 -17.20
C ALA A 189 9.42 -4.28 -17.71
N ALA A 190 8.45 -3.44 -17.35
CA ALA A 190 7.07 -3.55 -17.81
C ALA A 190 6.96 -3.42 -19.33
N ALA A 191 7.72 -2.51 -19.96
CA ALA A 191 7.75 -2.34 -21.41
C ALA A 191 8.37 -3.53 -22.13
N SER A 192 9.37 -4.16 -21.53
CA SER A 192 10.14 -5.25 -22.14
C SER A 192 9.39 -6.59 -22.13
N ILE A 193 8.49 -6.83 -21.18
CA ILE A 193 7.79 -8.10 -21.04
C ILE A 193 6.46 -8.07 -21.81
N ARG A 194 6.54 -8.05 -23.15
CA ARG A 194 5.37 -7.86 -24.03
C ARG A 194 4.41 -9.06 -24.11
N ARG A 195 4.86 -10.27 -23.79
CA ARG A 195 4.05 -11.49 -23.97
C ARG A 195 3.25 -11.90 -22.76
N ARG A 196 3.27 -11.12 -21.67
CA ARG A 196 2.70 -11.52 -20.38
C ARG A 196 2.03 -10.37 -19.68
N PRO A 197 0.88 -10.61 -19.10
CA PRO A 197 0.23 -9.59 -18.29
C PRO A 197 0.95 -9.50 -16.94
N ILE A 198 1.90 -8.58 -16.82
CA ILE A 198 2.46 -8.17 -15.54
C ILE A 198 1.87 -6.81 -15.21
N ARG A 199 1.45 -6.64 -13.97
CA ARG A 199 0.90 -5.39 -13.46
C ARG A 199 1.73 -4.92 -12.27
N PHE A 200 2.08 -3.64 -12.28
CA PHE A 200 2.75 -3.00 -11.15
C PHE A 200 1.80 -1.99 -10.52
N LEU A 201 1.38 -2.25 -9.29
CA LEU A 201 0.66 -1.29 -8.45
C LEU A 201 1.68 -0.59 -7.56
N ILE A 202 1.88 0.70 -7.79
CA ILE A 202 2.84 1.52 -7.05
C ILE A 202 2.03 2.52 -6.22
N ALA A 203 2.21 2.52 -4.90
CA ALA A 203 1.60 3.47 -4.01
C ALA A 203 2.67 4.41 -3.43
N SER A 204 2.44 5.73 -3.54
CA SER A 204 3.34 6.74 -2.99
C SER A 204 2.62 8.08 -2.79
N ARG A 205 3.24 8.98 -2.04
CA ARG A 205 2.88 10.39 -2.06
C ARG A 205 3.29 11.00 -3.41
N PRO A 206 2.61 12.10 -3.84
CA PRO A 206 2.95 12.80 -5.07
C PRO A 206 4.14 13.77 -4.88
N GLU A 207 5.27 13.23 -4.38
CA GLU A 207 6.50 13.99 -4.24
C GLU A 207 6.97 14.50 -5.62
N ALA A 208 7.53 15.72 -5.68
CA ALA A 208 7.82 16.39 -6.94
C ALA A 208 8.72 15.56 -7.88
N HIS A 209 9.72 14.86 -7.34
CA HIS A 209 10.62 14.01 -8.13
C HIS A 209 9.92 12.72 -8.64
N ILE A 210 9.04 12.13 -7.84
CA ILE A 210 8.24 10.96 -8.24
C ILE A 210 7.27 11.36 -9.35
N THR A 211 6.51 12.45 -9.14
CA THR A 211 5.56 12.98 -10.13
C THR A 211 6.26 13.27 -11.45
N ARG A 212 7.40 13.97 -11.39
CA ARG A 212 8.21 14.27 -12.58
C ARG A 212 8.67 13.00 -13.30
N THR A 213 9.09 11.97 -12.57
CA THR A 213 9.51 10.69 -13.16
C THR A 213 8.36 10.03 -13.90
N PHE A 214 7.16 9.98 -13.31
CA PHE A 214 5.97 9.46 -14.00
C PHE A 214 5.56 10.30 -15.21
N ASP A 215 5.72 11.62 -15.15
CA ASP A 215 5.34 12.53 -16.24
C ASP A 215 6.34 12.56 -17.40
N GLN A 216 7.61 12.31 -17.14
CA GLN A 216 8.65 12.46 -18.15
C GLN A 216 9.11 11.14 -18.78
N HIS A 217 8.89 10.00 -18.15
CA HIS A 217 9.39 8.73 -18.66
C HIS A 217 8.54 8.25 -19.87
N PRO A 218 9.16 7.96 -21.05
CA PRO A 218 8.43 7.64 -22.27
C PRO A 218 7.46 6.46 -22.15
N THR A 219 7.81 5.46 -21.36
CA THR A 219 6.96 4.27 -21.13
C THR A 219 5.63 4.63 -20.51
N PHE A 220 5.57 5.66 -19.66
CA PHE A 220 4.34 6.08 -18.99
C PHE A 220 3.41 6.92 -19.87
N HIS A 221 3.94 7.59 -20.92
CA HIS A 221 3.15 8.42 -21.84
C HIS A 221 2.25 7.61 -22.79
N GLN A 222 2.59 6.38 -23.13
CA GLN A 222 1.90 5.59 -24.17
C GLN A 222 0.68 4.82 -23.63
N ASN A 223 -0.21 5.44 -22.85
CA ASN A 223 -1.35 4.77 -22.19
C ASN A 223 -0.95 3.57 -21.30
N ARG A 224 0.28 3.55 -20.79
CA ARG A 224 0.79 2.47 -19.95
C ARG A 224 0.72 2.77 -18.48
N LEU A 225 0.44 4.02 -18.09
CA LEU A 225 0.20 4.46 -16.71
C LEU A 225 -1.28 4.71 -16.49
N ARG A 226 -1.83 4.12 -15.45
CA ARG A 226 -3.09 4.56 -14.82
C ARG A 226 -2.79 5.27 -13.51
N ARG A 227 -3.59 6.28 -13.19
CA ARG A 227 -3.45 7.04 -11.94
C ARG A 227 -4.77 7.02 -11.19
N ILE A 228 -4.70 6.74 -9.88
CA ILE A 228 -5.79 6.94 -8.93
C ILE A 228 -5.28 7.91 -7.87
N ASN A 229 -5.91 9.08 -7.79
CA ASN A 229 -5.58 10.07 -6.76
C ASN A 229 -6.63 10.02 -5.65
N LEU A 230 -6.24 9.55 -4.47
CA LEU A 230 -7.12 9.39 -3.32
C LEU A 230 -7.56 10.71 -2.69
N ASP A 231 -6.83 11.80 -2.92
CA ASP A 231 -7.22 13.12 -2.42
C ASP A 231 -8.44 13.68 -3.16
N ASN A 232 -8.69 13.17 -4.38
CA ASN A 232 -9.82 13.54 -5.22
C ASN A 232 -10.95 12.50 -5.22
N ASP A 233 -10.91 11.52 -4.28
CA ASP A 233 -11.97 10.50 -4.21
C ASP A 233 -13.28 11.09 -3.66
N PRO A 234 -14.34 11.14 -4.49
CA PRO A 234 -15.62 11.69 -4.07
C PRO A 234 -16.31 10.86 -2.97
N GLU A 235 -15.97 9.59 -2.85
CA GLU A 235 -16.55 8.69 -1.85
C GLU A 235 -15.75 8.66 -0.52
N ALA A 236 -14.69 9.46 -0.39
CA ALA A 236 -13.84 9.46 0.79
C ALA A 236 -14.63 9.73 2.08
N SER A 237 -15.49 10.74 2.09
CA SER A 237 -16.31 11.09 3.25
C SER A 237 -17.28 9.98 3.66
N MET A 238 -17.92 9.34 2.69
CA MET A 238 -18.82 8.21 2.94
C MET A 238 -18.08 6.99 3.48
N ALA A 239 -16.91 6.71 2.95
CA ALA A 239 -16.06 5.62 3.42
C ALA A 239 -15.57 5.87 4.86
N ILE A 240 -15.22 7.12 5.21
CA ILE A 240 -14.87 7.52 6.58
C ILE A 240 -16.09 7.38 7.51
N LEU A 241 -17.28 7.81 7.09
CA LEU A 241 -18.50 7.65 7.88
C LEU A 241 -18.80 6.17 8.16
N THR A 242 -18.70 5.33 7.14
CA THR A 242 -18.87 3.88 7.26
C THR A 242 -17.90 3.28 8.25
N PHE A 243 -16.62 3.65 8.15
CA PHE A 243 -15.58 3.24 9.10
C PHE A 243 -15.91 3.67 10.53
N LEU A 244 -16.24 4.95 10.76
CA LEU A 244 -16.56 5.48 12.09
C LEU A 244 -17.75 4.73 12.71
N ARG A 245 -18.83 4.53 11.94
CA ARG A 245 -20.01 3.77 12.42
C ARG A 245 -19.66 2.34 12.82
N GLN A 246 -18.80 1.68 12.07
CA GLN A 246 -18.33 0.32 12.42
C GLN A 246 -17.51 0.31 13.71
N GLU A 247 -16.58 1.26 13.86
CA GLU A 247 -15.74 1.34 15.04
C GLU A 247 -16.55 1.70 16.31
N PHE A 248 -17.49 2.65 16.22
CA PHE A 248 -18.38 2.94 17.34
C PHE A 248 -19.29 1.76 17.68
N ARG A 249 -19.78 1.01 16.70
CA ARG A 249 -20.52 -0.24 16.93
C ARG A 249 -19.68 -1.24 17.71
N LYS A 250 -18.43 -1.45 17.35
CA LYS A 250 -17.51 -2.33 18.11
C LYS A 250 -17.36 -1.89 19.55
N ILE A 251 -17.31 -0.57 19.83
CA ILE A 251 -17.27 -0.05 21.20
C ILE A 251 -18.55 -0.46 21.95
N HIS A 252 -19.72 -0.30 21.36
CA HIS A 252 -20.99 -0.74 21.97
C HIS A 252 -21.04 -2.26 22.22
N GLU A 253 -20.48 -3.06 21.34
CA GLU A 253 -20.53 -4.52 21.43
C GLU A 253 -19.50 -5.09 22.40
N SER A 254 -18.29 -4.57 22.44
CA SER A 254 -17.14 -5.24 23.07
C SER A 254 -16.36 -4.41 24.10
N HIS A 255 -16.59 -3.10 24.23
CA HIS A 255 -15.82 -2.28 25.17
C HIS A 255 -16.15 -2.65 26.63
N PRO A 256 -15.16 -2.76 27.54
CA PRO A 256 -15.40 -3.11 28.94
C PRO A 256 -16.40 -2.20 29.65
N LEU A 257 -16.41 -0.90 29.31
CA LEU A 257 -17.27 0.12 29.91
C LEU A 257 -18.55 0.40 29.07
N ARG A 258 -18.94 -0.46 28.15
CA ARG A 258 -20.08 -0.27 27.23
C ARG A 258 -21.42 -0.03 27.93
N PHE A 259 -21.61 -0.59 29.12
CA PHE A 259 -22.86 -0.48 29.87
C PHE A 259 -23.16 0.93 30.41
N HIS A 260 -22.17 1.84 30.34
CA HIS A 260 -22.29 3.25 30.69
C HIS A 260 -22.55 4.15 29.47
N LEU A 261 -22.65 3.56 28.27
CA LEU A 261 -22.89 4.31 27.03
C LEU A 261 -24.39 4.46 26.78
N ASP A 262 -24.79 5.66 26.34
CA ASP A 262 -26.11 5.88 25.79
C ASP A 262 -26.30 5.04 24.52
N PRO A 263 -27.45 4.37 24.33
CA PRO A 263 -27.70 3.56 23.13
C PRO A 263 -27.56 4.34 21.79
N PHE A 264 -27.76 5.65 21.82
CA PHE A 264 -27.67 6.54 20.66
C PHE A 264 -26.33 7.28 20.56
N TRP A 265 -25.37 6.96 21.41
CA TRP A 265 -24.02 7.56 21.36
C TRP A 265 -23.17 6.88 20.29
N PRO A 266 -22.34 7.67 19.50
CA PRO A 266 -22.34 9.13 19.43
C PRO A 266 -23.52 9.65 18.61
N SER A 267 -23.88 10.94 18.78
CA SER A 267 -24.93 11.57 17.95
C SER A 267 -24.48 11.68 16.49
N GLN A 268 -25.46 11.87 15.59
CA GLN A 268 -25.16 12.04 14.16
C GLN A 268 -24.32 13.28 13.89
N GLU A 269 -24.54 14.38 14.64
CA GLU A 269 -23.77 15.63 14.51
C GLU A 269 -22.28 15.41 14.83
N ILE A 270 -21.98 14.56 15.81
CA ILE A 270 -20.60 14.20 16.17
C ILE A 270 -19.95 13.39 15.03
N LEU A 271 -20.68 12.43 14.47
CA LEU A 271 -20.18 11.67 13.32
C LEU A 271 -19.90 12.58 12.12
N ASP A 272 -20.82 13.49 11.80
CA ASP A 272 -20.67 14.44 10.71
C ASP A 272 -19.47 15.38 10.92
N LEU A 273 -19.27 15.85 12.15
CA LEU A 273 -18.10 16.65 12.51
C LEU A 273 -16.78 15.85 12.36
N LEU A 274 -16.75 14.61 12.82
CA LEU A 274 -15.57 13.75 12.67
C LEU A 274 -15.27 13.49 11.19
N VAL A 275 -16.28 13.24 10.37
CA VAL A 275 -16.14 13.09 8.91
C VAL A 275 -15.58 14.37 8.28
N LEU A 276 -16.19 15.52 8.58
CA LEU A 276 -15.76 16.82 8.05
C LEU A 276 -14.28 17.11 8.35
N LYS A 277 -13.86 16.83 9.59
CA LYS A 277 -12.48 17.07 10.04
C LYS A 277 -11.49 16.04 9.51
N SER A 278 -11.93 14.83 9.19
CA SER A 278 -11.06 13.73 8.74
C SER A 278 -10.94 13.64 7.22
N SER A 279 -11.96 14.03 6.45
CA SER A 279 -11.98 13.87 5.00
C SER A 279 -10.96 14.78 4.30
N PRO A 280 -10.23 14.28 3.30
CA PRO A 280 -10.25 12.91 2.77
C PRO A 280 -9.32 11.91 3.47
N GLN A 281 -8.76 12.23 4.62
CA GLN A 281 -7.65 11.51 5.26
C GLN A 281 -8.11 10.58 6.38
N PHE A 282 -8.10 9.27 6.08
CA PHE A 282 -8.47 8.23 7.03
C PHE A 282 -7.63 8.19 8.33
N VAL A 283 -6.37 8.66 8.28
CA VAL A 283 -5.47 8.61 9.44
C VAL A 283 -6.04 9.35 10.64
N LEU A 284 -6.73 10.46 10.43
CA LEU A 284 -7.32 11.23 11.52
C LEU A 284 -8.46 10.46 12.19
N ALA A 285 -9.38 9.91 11.38
CA ALA A 285 -10.47 9.07 11.88
C ALA A 285 -9.96 7.82 12.61
N SER A 286 -9.00 7.11 12.03
CA SER A 286 -8.45 5.88 12.63
C SER A 286 -7.69 6.17 13.93
N THR A 287 -6.90 7.26 13.99
CA THR A 287 -6.19 7.65 15.20
C THR A 287 -7.17 8.06 16.31
N ALA A 288 -8.22 8.82 15.97
CA ALA A 288 -9.28 9.18 16.91
C ALA A 288 -9.96 7.92 17.48
N MET A 289 -10.33 6.97 16.62
CA MET A 289 -10.97 5.74 17.06
C MET A 289 -10.07 4.85 17.91
N LEU A 290 -8.78 4.71 17.58
CA LEU A 290 -7.81 4.01 18.44
C LEU A 290 -7.74 4.62 19.84
N TYR A 291 -7.80 5.95 19.94
CA TYR A 291 -7.79 6.64 21.22
C TYR A 291 -9.10 6.46 21.99
N ILE A 292 -10.25 6.61 21.33
CA ILE A 292 -11.59 6.48 21.92
C ILE A 292 -11.86 5.04 22.41
N ALA A 293 -11.48 4.05 21.63
CA ALA A 293 -11.71 2.64 21.92
C ALA A 293 -10.75 2.03 22.96
N SER A 294 -9.90 2.84 23.61
CA SER A 294 -8.94 2.35 24.60
C SER A 294 -9.66 1.67 25.77
N PRO A 295 -9.41 0.37 26.07
CA PRO A 295 -10.20 -0.41 27.03
C PRO A 295 -10.06 0.05 28.47
N LYS A 296 -9.08 0.88 28.77
CA LYS A 296 -8.79 1.38 30.13
C LYS A 296 -9.50 2.70 30.48
N HIS A 297 -10.22 3.31 29.54
CA HIS A 297 -10.76 4.65 29.71
C HIS A 297 -12.21 4.73 29.24
N GLN A 298 -12.95 5.73 29.74
CA GLN A 298 -14.33 5.95 29.33
C GLN A 298 -14.38 6.50 27.88
N PRO A 299 -15.08 5.83 26.94
CA PRO A 299 -15.14 6.27 25.54
C PRO A 299 -15.73 7.67 25.36
N MET A 300 -16.71 8.05 26.19
CA MET A 300 -17.34 9.37 26.14
C MET A 300 -16.35 10.50 26.47
N GLU A 301 -15.54 10.33 27.53
CA GLU A 301 -14.52 11.29 27.93
C GLU A 301 -13.43 11.42 26.87
N ARG A 302 -13.01 10.28 26.29
CA ARG A 302 -12.03 10.25 25.22
C ARG A 302 -12.56 10.92 23.95
N LEU A 303 -13.82 10.71 23.59
CA LEU A 303 -14.45 11.41 22.48
C LEU A 303 -14.49 12.92 22.74
N ALA A 304 -14.90 13.37 23.93
CA ALA A 304 -14.90 14.77 24.30
C ALA A 304 -13.51 15.40 24.17
N ALA A 305 -12.44 14.70 24.59
CA ALA A 305 -11.07 15.15 24.42
C ALA A 305 -10.68 15.31 22.93
N VAL A 306 -11.06 14.34 22.08
CA VAL A 306 -10.84 14.43 20.63
C VAL A 306 -11.54 15.65 20.05
N LEU A 307 -12.82 15.86 20.38
CA LEU A 307 -13.61 16.98 19.88
C LEU A 307 -13.04 18.32 20.33
N ASN A 308 -12.56 18.43 21.55
CA ASN A 308 -11.89 19.64 22.06
C ASN A 308 -10.64 19.97 21.24
N VAL A 309 -9.81 18.97 20.92
CA VAL A 309 -8.62 19.16 20.08
C VAL A 309 -9.00 19.60 18.66
N LEU A 310 -10.04 18.98 18.08
CA LEU A 310 -10.49 19.29 16.71
C LEU A 310 -11.15 20.66 16.59
N ASN A 311 -11.72 21.18 17.67
CA ASN A 311 -12.39 22.48 17.73
C ASN A 311 -11.49 23.64 18.21
N THR A 312 -10.29 23.34 18.74
CA THR A 312 -9.34 24.39 19.16
C THR A 312 -8.88 25.15 17.92
N PRO A 313 -9.15 26.46 17.81
CA PRO A 313 -8.62 27.27 16.72
C PRO A 313 -7.10 27.26 16.80
N THR A 314 -6.44 26.64 15.84
CA THR A 314 -4.99 26.75 15.70
C THR A 314 -4.70 28.20 15.34
N SER A 315 -4.14 28.95 16.29
CA SER A 315 -3.63 30.29 16.08
C SER A 315 -2.42 30.23 15.15
N SER A 316 -2.66 30.18 13.89
CA SER A 316 -1.88 30.58 12.73
C SER A 316 -2.47 29.92 11.49
N SER A 317 -3.27 30.70 10.79
CA SER A 317 -3.64 30.50 9.40
C SER A 317 -2.42 30.22 8.54
N ILE A 318 -2.68 29.50 7.44
CA ILE A 318 -1.86 29.29 6.26
C ILE A 318 -1.17 27.91 6.24
N ASP A 319 -1.69 27.06 5.36
CA ASP A 319 -1.04 25.96 4.66
C ASP A 319 -0.07 25.06 5.45
N ARG A 320 -0.55 24.43 6.53
CA ARG A 320 0.17 23.27 7.05
C ARG A 320 -0.45 21.99 6.52
N PRO A 321 0.29 21.17 5.74
CA PRO A 321 -0.19 19.88 5.35
C PRO A 321 -0.54 19.05 6.59
N LEU A 322 -1.65 18.34 6.56
CA LEU A 322 -2.24 17.57 7.67
C LEU A 322 -1.32 16.44 8.23
N SER A 323 -0.18 16.15 7.60
CA SER A 323 0.94 15.43 8.21
C SER A 323 1.43 16.06 9.52
N LYS A 324 1.12 17.35 9.73
CA LYS A 324 1.42 18.07 10.97
C LYS A 324 0.25 18.14 11.96
N VAL A 325 -0.98 17.76 11.57
CA VAL A 325 -2.14 17.70 12.48
C VAL A 325 -2.32 16.30 13.08
N GLY A 326 -2.05 15.25 12.32
CA GLY A 326 -2.09 13.87 12.84
C GLY A 326 -1.01 13.62 13.90
N TYR A 327 0.18 14.18 13.72
CA TYR A 327 1.25 14.06 14.71
C TYR A 327 0.97 14.85 16.00
N PRO A 328 0.52 16.12 15.97
CA PRO A 328 0.06 16.82 17.17
C PRO A 328 -1.13 16.15 17.85
N LEU A 329 -2.10 15.61 17.11
CA LEU A 329 -3.22 14.87 17.69
C LEU A 329 -2.69 13.60 18.39
N TYR A 330 -1.83 12.84 17.75
CA TYR A 330 -1.19 11.66 18.33
C TYR A 330 -0.40 12.04 19.59
N VAL A 331 0.48 13.03 19.51
CA VAL A 331 1.31 13.48 20.65
C VAL A 331 0.43 14.04 21.77
N HIS A 332 -0.58 14.85 21.46
CA HIS A 332 -1.45 15.47 22.46
C HIS A 332 -2.38 14.47 23.15
N LEU A 333 -2.81 13.42 22.43
CA LEU A 333 -3.70 12.38 22.97
C LEU A 333 -2.95 11.27 23.72
N TRP A 334 -1.68 11.00 23.41
CA TRP A 334 -0.91 9.89 23.99
C TRP A 334 0.12 10.30 25.03
N GLN A 335 0.41 11.60 25.17
CA GLN A 335 1.28 12.14 26.24
C GLN A 335 0.53 12.55 27.52
N ARG A 336 -0.79 12.41 27.56
CA ARG A 336 -1.63 12.53 28.74
C ARG A 336 -2.22 11.18 29.13
#